data_0bf612b9dd449b001aa48af4e4acbae9
#
_entry.id   0bf612b9dd449b001aa48af4e4acbae9
#
_cell.length_a   1.000
_cell.length_b   1.000
_cell.length_c   1.000
_cell.angle_alpha   90.00
_cell.angle_beta   90.00
_cell.angle_gamma   90.00
#
_symmetry.space_group_name_H-M   'P 1'
#
loop_
_entity.id
_entity.type
_entity.pdbx_description
1 polymer ?
#
loop_
_entity_poly.entity_id
_entity_poly.type
_entity_poly.pdbx_seq_one_letter_code
_entity_poly.pdbx_strand_id
1 'polypeptide(L)'
;MGVPYLVLGKDSVFVYHDQLDGEVIAYLLQARHLWDGSGVLPEFMNGAAKTALTMPAPACVLLYRWLPAELALACMQVAGSFAGYLGMFCLLGWAGETSETLRRRKGLVGFIAMLTGCMYAYLPFLPVYGLSQYGLPLLMYCVLRLGEKDRPKNFRILCYFYVLLFGCNSSLVLSGFAVLGIWAVWEIVTLVDKRKQFSAGQAAAWGILLLTYIVENGSLLLQLSGGQGEEISHKSEYLLSPVDFFSQLKTNLLQGGQHSVDYHGLILVVLLMTTVVLFFLNRATKKDIADKKNVPEGGEKWLWKAVGLSLAVIAGFAAVAALWDSSIGIAIRSSLGALKGFQANRVLWLSPCLWYFIPGAVPSAITGCTPE
;
A
#
# COMPACT_ATOMS: atom_id res chain seq x y z
N MET A 1 -7.32 16.23 7.92
CA MET A 1 -6.05 15.94 8.62
C MET A 1 -5.00 17.05 8.51
N GLY A 2 -4.80 17.71 7.36
CA GLY A 2 -3.86 18.83 7.21
C GLY A 2 -4.27 20.16 7.87
N VAL A 3 -5.54 20.32 8.25
CA VAL A 3 -6.08 21.59 8.80
C VAL A 3 -5.33 22.09 10.05
N PRO A 4 -4.96 21.25 11.04
CA PRO A 4 -4.22 21.75 12.20
C PRO A 4 -2.90 22.42 11.82
N TYR A 5 -2.16 21.89 10.86
CA TYR A 5 -0.90 22.47 10.39
C TYR A 5 -1.10 23.80 9.66
N LEU A 6 -2.22 23.94 8.91
CA LEU A 6 -2.55 25.19 8.24
C LEU A 6 -3.01 26.28 9.22
N VAL A 7 -3.66 25.92 10.33
CA VAL A 7 -4.17 26.85 11.33
C VAL A 7 -3.07 27.26 12.31
N LEU A 8 -2.29 26.31 12.79
CA LEU A 8 -1.26 26.54 13.82
C LEU A 8 0.09 26.99 13.22
N GLY A 9 0.32 26.71 11.92
CA GLY A 9 1.56 27.08 11.24
C GLY A 9 2.80 26.57 12.00
N LYS A 10 3.75 27.46 12.22
CA LYS A 10 5.00 27.18 12.95
C LYS A 10 4.81 26.69 14.40
N ASP A 11 3.66 26.91 14.98
CA ASP A 11 3.32 26.46 16.32
C ASP A 11 2.71 25.03 16.32
N SER A 12 2.70 24.37 15.14
CA SER A 12 2.25 23.00 15.00
C SER A 12 3.19 22.03 15.71
N VAL A 13 2.60 21.04 16.37
CA VAL A 13 3.35 19.91 16.97
C VAL A 13 3.16 18.67 16.12
N PHE A 14 4.27 18.03 15.75
CA PHE A 14 4.26 16.75 15.03
C PHE A 14 4.16 15.61 16.04
N VAL A 15 2.94 15.15 16.33
CA VAL A 15 2.66 14.23 17.45
C VAL A 15 2.93 12.77 17.12
N TYR A 16 3.29 12.46 15.87
CA TYR A 16 3.37 11.08 15.40
C TYR A 16 4.78 10.53 15.47
N HIS A 17 5.01 9.54 16.34
CA HIS A 17 6.20 8.68 16.35
C HIS A 17 7.52 9.46 16.15
N ASP A 18 8.45 8.91 15.37
CA ASP A 18 9.78 9.47 15.11
C ASP A 18 9.76 10.69 14.14
N GLN A 19 8.59 11.28 13.85
CA GLN A 19 8.50 12.33 12.84
C GLN A 19 9.24 13.60 13.22
N LEU A 20 9.20 13.98 14.49
CA LEU A 20 9.81 15.21 14.96
C LEU A 20 11.34 15.11 15.06
N ASP A 21 11.85 14.00 15.56
CA ASP A 21 13.27 13.79 15.87
C ASP A 21 14.05 13.03 14.79
N GLY A 22 13.36 12.39 13.85
CA GLY A 22 13.98 11.62 12.77
C GLY A 22 13.58 12.07 11.37
N GLU A 23 12.33 11.82 11.00
CA GLU A 23 11.93 11.83 9.60
C GLU A 23 11.78 13.24 9.02
N VAL A 24 11.10 14.17 9.72
CA VAL A 24 10.95 15.57 9.26
C VAL A 24 12.32 16.29 9.26
N ILE A 25 13.16 16.02 10.25
CA ILE A 25 14.51 16.58 10.32
C ILE A 25 15.35 16.06 9.15
N ALA A 26 15.24 14.79 8.78
CA ALA A 26 15.95 14.24 7.63
C ALA A 26 15.56 14.96 6.32
N TYR A 27 14.26 15.20 6.09
CA TYR A 27 13.80 15.98 4.95
C TYR A 27 14.33 17.42 4.96
N LEU A 28 14.31 18.09 6.12
CA LEU A 28 14.79 19.48 6.25
C LEU A 28 16.27 19.59 5.99
N LEU A 29 17.08 18.69 6.54
CA LEU A 29 18.53 18.68 6.33
C LEU A 29 18.88 18.41 4.87
N GLN A 30 18.26 17.42 4.27
CA GLN A 30 18.46 17.12 2.84
C GLN A 30 17.99 18.27 1.94
N ALA A 31 16.87 18.91 2.27
CA ALA A 31 16.35 20.05 1.52
C ALA A 31 17.27 21.26 1.61
N ARG A 32 17.87 21.53 2.78
CA ARG A 32 18.80 22.64 2.98
C ARG A 32 20.04 22.48 2.10
N HIS A 33 20.57 21.27 2.01
CA HIS A 33 21.79 20.94 1.29
C HIS A 33 21.54 20.36 -0.12
N LEU A 34 20.34 20.46 -0.66
CA LEU A 34 19.97 19.80 -1.92
C LEU A 34 20.86 20.19 -3.10
N TRP A 35 21.30 21.47 -3.16
CA TRP A 35 22.03 22.03 -4.28
C TRP A 35 23.52 22.37 -3.98
N ASP A 36 23.99 22.14 -2.77
CA ASP A 36 25.34 22.58 -2.38
C ASP A 36 26.48 21.70 -2.91
N GLY A 37 26.16 20.62 -3.61
CA GLY A 37 27.15 19.69 -4.17
C GLY A 37 28.01 18.96 -3.12
N SER A 38 27.90 19.31 -1.84
CA SER A 38 28.57 18.64 -0.76
C SER A 38 27.96 17.26 -0.52
N GLY A 39 28.80 16.26 -0.35
CA GLY A 39 28.36 14.92 0.05
C GLY A 39 28.08 14.79 1.54
N VAL A 40 28.17 15.89 2.30
CA VAL A 40 28.17 15.91 3.77
C VAL A 40 27.06 16.80 4.28
N LEU A 41 26.50 16.47 5.44
CA LEU A 41 25.55 17.29 6.22
C LEU A 41 26.27 17.84 7.45
N PRO A 42 26.72 19.11 7.43
CA PRO A 42 27.56 19.68 8.51
C PRO A 42 26.85 19.67 9.88
N GLU A 43 25.55 19.87 9.89
CA GLU A 43 24.73 19.93 11.11
C GLU A 43 24.33 18.56 11.67
N PHE A 44 24.61 17.48 10.96
CA PHE A 44 24.22 16.13 11.35
C PHE A 44 25.45 15.31 11.75
N MET A 45 25.48 14.81 12.97
CA MET A 45 26.54 13.93 13.51
C MET A 45 27.98 14.42 13.20
N ASN A 46 28.20 15.72 13.36
CA ASN A 46 29.50 16.38 13.11
C ASN A 46 30.00 16.21 11.65
N GLY A 47 29.11 16.24 10.70
CA GLY A 47 29.45 16.17 9.28
C GLY A 47 29.27 14.77 8.67
N ALA A 48 28.19 14.10 9.00
CA ALA A 48 27.86 12.80 8.39
C ALA A 48 27.58 12.90 6.89
N ALA A 49 27.86 11.83 6.15
CA ALA A 49 27.51 11.73 4.75
C ALA A 49 26.00 11.88 4.52
N LYS A 50 25.57 12.59 3.45
CA LYS A 50 24.16 12.71 3.08
C LYS A 50 23.46 11.35 2.95
N THR A 51 24.19 10.33 2.51
CA THR A 51 23.73 8.97 2.36
C THR A 51 23.41 8.28 3.69
N ALA A 52 23.89 8.81 4.82
CA ALA A 52 23.55 8.30 6.16
C ALA A 52 22.10 8.61 6.56
N LEU A 53 21.51 9.68 6.00
CA LEU A 53 20.10 10.02 6.20
C LEU A 53 19.25 9.46 5.06
N THR A 54 18.58 8.37 5.32
CA THR A 54 17.62 7.79 4.38
C THR A 54 16.22 8.38 4.58
N MET A 55 15.61 8.88 3.50
CA MET A 55 14.24 9.40 3.53
C MET A 55 13.29 8.38 2.90
N PRO A 56 12.12 8.18 3.52
CA PRO A 56 11.14 7.22 2.99
C PRO A 56 10.58 7.57 1.60
N ALA A 57 10.49 8.87 1.28
CA ALA A 57 9.97 9.36 0.01
C ALA A 57 10.89 10.49 -0.53
N PRO A 58 11.99 10.17 -1.20
CA PRO A 58 13.06 11.12 -1.55
C PRO A 58 12.59 12.36 -2.32
N ALA A 59 11.66 12.23 -3.26
CA ALA A 59 11.15 13.37 -4.01
C ALA A 59 10.43 14.44 -3.15
N CYS A 60 9.92 14.03 -1.97
CA CYS A 60 9.27 14.96 -1.04
C CYS A 60 10.23 15.99 -0.44
N VAL A 61 11.55 15.80 -0.53
CA VAL A 61 12.58 16.80 -0.17
C VAL A 61 12.31 18.13 -0.86
N LEU A 62 11.81 18.11 -2.10
CA LEU A 62 11.48 19.33 -2.82
C LEU A 62 10.39 20.16 -2.14
N LEU A 63 9.43 19.53 -1.46
CA LEU A 63 8.42 20.26 -0.69
C LEU A 63 9.07 21.02 0.46
N TYR A 64 9.95 20.36 1.22
CA TYR A 64 10.67 20.97 2.33
C TYR A 64 11.72 22.00 1.91
N ARG A 65 12.11 22.02 0.63
CA ARG A 65 13.01 23.03 0.08
C ARG A 65 12.30 24.37 -0.13
N TRP A 66 11.02 24.35 -0.49
CA TRP A 66 10.27 25.54 -0.86
C TRP A 66 9.16 25.92 0.12
N LEU A 67 8.76 25.01 1.01
CA LEU A 67 7.68 25.24 1.96
C LEU A 67 8.21 25.11 3.40
N PRO A 68 7.61 25.84 4.36
CA PRO A 68 7.79 25.54 5.77
C PRO A 68 7.46 24.09 6.09
N ALA A 69 8.12 23.51 7.11
CA ALA A 69 8.02 22.08 7.42
C ALA A 69 6.57 21.62 7.64
N GLU A 70 5.81 22.40 8.39
CA GLU A 70 4.39 22.14 8.69
C GLU A 70 3.52 22.13 7.43
N LEU A 71 3.79 23.05 6.50
CA LEU A 71 3.07 23.12 5.25
C LEU A 71 3.47 22.00 4.29
N ALA A 72 4.76 21.64 4.22
CA ALA A 72 5.25 20.52 3.46
C ALA A 72 4.60 19.20 3.94
N LEU A 73 4.54 19.00 5.26
CA LEU A 73 3.89 17.82 5.86
C LEU A 73 2.38 17.80 5.58
N ALA A 74 1.72 18.96 5.70
CA ALA A 74 0.30 19.09 5.35
C ALA A 74 0.04 18.76 3.88
N CYS A 75 0.89 19.20 2.96
CA CYS A 75 0.80 18.86 1.54
C CYS A 75 0.95 17.38 1.31
N MET A 76 1.92 16.72 1.94
CA MET A 76 2.10 15.27 1.86
C MET A 76 0.86 14.51 2.37
N GLN A 77 0.31 14.95 3.51
CA GLN A 77 -0.90 14.36 4.09
C GLN A 77 -2.11 14.50 3.17
N VAL A 78 -2.35 15.70 2.65
CA VAL A 78 -3.49 15.97 1.76
C VAL A 78 -3.36 15.23 0.44
N ALA A 79 -2.17 15.27 -0.18
CA ALA A 79 -1.90 14.56 -1.44
C ALA A 79 -2.04 13.04 -1.26
N GLY A 80 -1.50 12.49 -0.16
CA GLY A 80 -1.64 11.09 0.19
C GLY A 80 -3.09 10.68 0.39
N SER A 81 -3.84 11.40 1.24
CA SER A 81 -5.27 11.14 1.50
C SER A 81 -6.10 11.23 0.23
N PHE A 82 -5.83 12.22 -0.64
CA PHE A 82 -6.51 12.35 -1.93
C PHE A 82 -6.21 11.17 -2.87
N ALA A 83 -4.94 10.75 -2.96
CA ALA A 83 -4.55 9.58 -3.74
C ALA A 83 -5.22 8.30 -3.22
N GLY A 84 -5.34 8.15 -1.89
CA GLY A 84 -6.03 7.03 -1.25
C GLY A 84 -7.52 7.02 -1.55
N TYR A 85 -8.18 8.17 -1.41
CA TYR A 85 -9.59 8.33 -1.78
C TYR A 85 -9.84 7.97 -3.25
N LEU A 86 -9.12 8.65 -4.14
CA LEU A 86 -9.28 8.48 -5.59
C LEU A 86 -8.97 7.04 -6.00
N GLY A 87 -7.91 6.48 -5.44
CA GLY A 87 -7.48 5.12 -5.74
C GLY A 87 -8.52 4.08 -5.36
N MET A 88 -9.03 4.15 -4.14
CA MET A 88 -10.05 3.19 -3.67
C MET A 88 -11.37 3.37 -4.43
N PHE A 89 -11.78 4.62 -4.68
CA PHE A 89 -12.97 4.93 -5.48
C PHE A 89 -12.86 4.36 -6.90
N CYS A 90 -11.74 4.59 -7.59
CA CYS A 90 -11.52 4.08 -8.94
C CYS A 90 -11.39 2.55 -8.98
N LEU A 91 -10.71 1.95 -8.00
CA LEU A 91 -10.50 0.50 -7.93
C LEU A 91 -11.82 -0.24 -7.72
N LEU A 92 -12.66 0.21 -6.80
CA LEU A 92 -13.98 -0.37 -6.54
C LEU A 92 -14.96 -0.08 -7.69
N GLY A 93 -14.91 1.10 -8.29
CA GLY A 93 -15.67 1.43 -9.49
C GLY A 93 -15.32 0.49 -10.64
N TRP A 94 -14.04 0.26 -10.89
CA TRP A 94 -13.58 -0.71 -11.89
C TRP A 94 -14.04 -2.14 -11.59
N ALA A 95 -13.93 -2.57 -10.31
CA ALA A 95 -14.44 -3.88 -9.89
C ALA A 95 -15.95 -4.03 -10.17
N GLY A 96 -16.73 -2.96 -9.97
CA GLY A 96 -18.14 -2.92 -10.29
C GLY A 96 -18.43 -2.97 -11.81
N GLU A 97 -17.60 -2.36 -12.65
CA GLU A 97 -17.73 -2.40 -14.12
C GLU A 97 -17.54 -3.80 -14.70
N THR A 98 -16.77 -4.66 -14.04
CA THR A 98 -16.48 -6.03 -14.50
C THR A 98 -17.66 -7.00 -14.33
N SER A 99 -18.67 -6.65 -13.51
CA SER A 99 -19.89 -7.42 -13.32
C SER A 99 -21.06 -6.75 -14.05
N GLU A 100 -21.77 -7.48 -14.90
CA GLU A 100 -22.92 -6.94 -15.64
C GLU A 100 -24.06 -6.51 -14.70
N THR A 101 -24.29 -7.26 -13.65
CA THR A 101 -25.31 -6.98 -12.64
C THR A 101 -25.02 -5.70 -11.87
N LEU A 102 -23.75 -5.48 -11.51
CA LEU A 102 -23.31 -4.27 -10.82
C LEU A 102 -23.32 -3.05 -11.74
N ARG A 103 -23.03 -3.25 -13.01
CA ARG A 103 -23.10 -2.19 -14.02
C ARG A 103 -24.51 -1.60 -14.14
N ARG A 104 -25.56 -2.38 -13.85
CA ARG A 104 -26.95 -1.89 -13.78
C ARG A 104 -27.20 -1.03 -12.53
N ARG A 105 -26.46 -1.27 -11.43
CA ARG A 105 -26.59 -0.57 -10.13
C ARG A 105 -25.49 0.48 -9.88
N LYS A 106 -25.10 1.23 -10.92
CA LYS A 106 -23.98 2.19 -10.87
C LYS A 106 -24.05 3.17 -9.69
N GLY A 107 -25.25 3.63 -9.32
CA GLY A 107 -25.44 4.53 -8.19
C GLY A 107 -25.00 3.91 -6.85
N LEU A 108 -25.41 2.67 -6.59
CA LEU A 108 -25.03 1.94 -5.36
C LEU A 108 -23.54 1.65 -5.32
N VAL A 109 -22.98 1.15 -6.43
CA VAL A 109 -21.52 0.90 -6.54
C VAL A 109 -20.73 2.18 -6.32
N GLY A 110 -21.14 3.28 -6.96
CA GLY A 110 -20.52 4.60 -6.78
C GLY A 110 -20.58 5.09 -5.34
N PHE A 111 -21.71 4.91 -4.66
CA PHE A 111 -21.88 5.28 -3.26
C PHE A 111 -20.96 4.46 -2.34
N ILE A 112 -20.92 3.13 -2.51
CA ILE A 112 -20.03 2.23 -1.74
C ILE A 112 -18.55 2.60 -1.99
N ALA A 113 -18.17 2.83 -3.24
CA ALA A 113 -16.81 3.21 -3.62
C ALA A 113 -16.42 4.55 -3.00
N MET A 114 -17.32 5.54 -3.02
CA MET A 114 -17.12 6.84 -2.38
C MET A 114 -16.94 6.70 -0.87
N LEU A 115 -17.83 6.00 -0.20
CA LEU A 115 -17.77 5.82 1.25
C LEU A 115 -16.49 5.10 1.68
N THR A 116 -16.17 3.98 1.01
CA THR A 116 -14.94 3.21 1.29
C THR A 116 -13.68 4.03 0.99
N GLY A 117 -13.70 4.81 -0.10
CA GLY A 117 -12.62 5.73 -0.43
C GLY A 117 -12.40 6.80 0.64
N CYS A 118 -13.48 7.40 1.16
CA CYS A 118 -13.41 8.33 2.29
C CYS A 118 -12.82 7.65 3.53
N MET A 119 -13.31 6.46 3.91
CA MET A 119 -12.80 5.74 5.06
C MET A 119 -11.30 5.43 4.93
N TYR A 120 -10.87 4.95 3.77
CA TYR A 120 -9.47 4.67 3.52
C TYR A 120 -8.58 5.92 3.58
N ALA A 121 -9.04 7.03 3.02
CA ALA A 121 -8.32 8.31 3.03
C ALA A 121 -8.14 8.90 4.44
N TYR A 122 -9.02 8.54 5.38
CA TYR A 122 -8.95 8.99 6.77
C TYR A 122 -8.15 8.06 7.69
N LEU A 123 -7.60 6.96 7.18
CA LEU A 123 -6.72 6.12 7.97
C LEU A 123 -5.49 6.91 8.44
N PRO A 124 -5.02 6.67 9.67
CA PRO A 124 -3.91 7.41 10.27
C PRO A 124 -2.55 6.92 9.77
N PHE A 125 -2.38 6.88 8.45
CA PHE A 125 -1.08 6.59 7.86
C PHE A 125 -0.11 7.74 8.11
N LEU A 126 1.17 7.40 8.22
CA LEU A 126 2.22 8.38 8.47
C LEU A 126 2.55 9.15 7.18
N PRO A 127 2.33 10.49 7.12
CA PRO A 127 2.49 11.26 5.90
C PRO A 127 3.94 11.27 5.37
N VAL A 128 4.93 11.12 6.25
CA VAL A 128 6.35 11.08 5.88
C VAL A 128 6.72 9.92 4.95
N TYR A 129 5.92 8.86 4.92
CA TYR A 129 6.09 7.76 3.95
C TYR A 129 5.42 8.04 2.60
N GLY A 130 4.92 9.24 2.37
CA GLY A 130 4.35 9.68 1.12
C GLY A 130 3.22 8.80 0.62
N LEU A 131 3.37 8.26 -0.59
CA LEU A 131 2.37 7.40 -1.24
C LEU A 131 2.45 5.93 -0.87
N SER A 132 3.43 5.51 -0.04
CA SER A 132 3.71 4.09 0.25
C SER A 132 2.49 3.26 0.66
N GLN A 133 1.57 3.86 1.41
CA GLN A 133 0.33 3.23 1.86
C GLN A 133 -0.88 3.86 1.16
N TYR A 134 -1.01 5.19 1.23
CA TYR A 134 -2.13 5.91 0.61
C TYR A 134 -2.27 5.66 -0.89
N GLY A 135 -1.15 5.60 -1.61
CA GLY A 135 -1.12 5.49 -3.07
C GLY A 135 -1.39 4.10 -3.63
N LEU A 136 -1.38 3.05 -2.79
CA LEU A 136 -1.50 1.66 -3.24
C LEU A 136 -2.78 1.36 -4.03
N PRO A 137 -3.99 1.77 -3.59
CA PRO A 137 -5.21 1.47 -4.35
C PRO A 137 -5.18 2.08 -5.76
N LEU A 138 -4.62 3.29 -5.90
CA LEU A 138 -4.52 3.95 -7.20
C LEU A 138 -3.46 3.30 -8.08
N LEU A 139 -2.35 2.83 -7.49
CA LEU A 139 -1.35 2.02 -8.20
C LEU A 139 -1.98 0.73 -8.73
N MET A 140 -2.69 -0.01 -7.89
CA MET A 140 -3.41 -1.24 -8.30
C MET A 140 -4.38 -0.96 -9.44
N TYR A 141 -5.18 0.11 -9.34
CA TYR A 141 -6.09 0.52 -10.39
C TYR A 141 -5.36 0.81 -11.71
N CYS A 142 -4.30 1.61 -11.69
CA CYS A 142 -3.52 1.94 -12.88
C CYS A 142 -2.91 0.68 -13.53
N VAL A 143 -2.34 -0.23 -12.74
CA VAL A 143 -1.76 -1.49 -13.22
C VAL A 143 -2.81 -2.36 -13.90
N LEU A 144 -3.99 -2.53 -13.28
CA LEU A 144 -5.09 -3.31 -13.84
C LEU A 144 -5.58 -2.69 -15.17
N ARG A 145 -5.72 -1.37 -15.23
CA ARG A 145 -6.14 -0.66 -16.45
C ARG A 145 -5.10 -0.71 -17.58
N LEU A 146 -3.80 -0.75 -17.25
CA LEU A 146 -2.74 -0.94 -18.25
C LEU A 146 -2.75 -2.34 -18.88
N GLY A 147 -3.36 -3.32 -18.21
CA GLY A 147 -3.62 -4.65 -18.76
C GLY A 147 -4.71 -4.70 -19.82
N GLU A 148 -5.59 -3.71 -19.89
CA GLU A 148 -6.69 -3.65 -20.85
C GLU A 148 -6.21 -3.09 -22.22
N LYS A 149 -6.55 -3.76 -23.32
CA LYS A 149 -6.05 -3.39 -24.66
C LYS A 149 -6.69 -2.12 -25.23
N ASP A 150 -7.96 -1.88 -24.92
CA ASP A 150 -8.80 -0.89 -25.62
C ASP A 150 -8.86 0.47 -24.90
N ARG A 151 -7.84 0.79 -24.09
CA ARG A 151 -7.82 2.08 -23.38
C ARG A 151 -7.18 3.19 -24.23
N PRO A 152 -7.76 4.41 -24.16
CA PRO A 152 -7.21 5.57 -24.86
C PRO A 152 -5.74 5.83 -24.48
N LYS A 153 -4.93 6.25 -25.45
CA LYS A 153 -3.50 6.54 -25.24
C LYS A 153 -3.26 7.52 -24.09
N ASN A 154 -4.03 8.61 -24.04
CA ASN A 154 -3.89 9.63 -22.98
C ASN A 154 -4.14 9.06 -21.58
N PHE A 155 -5.10 8.16 -21.44
CA PHE A 155 -5.36 7.50 -20.16
C PHE A 155 -4.20 6.57 -19.75
N ARG A 156 -3.63 5.82 -20.71
CA ARG A 156 -2.45 4.97 -20.44
C ARG A 156 -1.24 5.80 -20.01
N ILE A 157 -1.02 6.96 -20.66
CA ILE A 157 0.04 7.91 -20.28
C ILE A 157 -0.16 8.38 -18.83
N LEU A 158 -1.39 8.72 -18.45
CA LEU A 158 -1.71 9.13 -17.08
C LEU A 158 -1.41 8.01 -16.07
N CYS A 159 -1.72 6.75 -16.40
CA CYS A 159 -1.38 5.60 -15.55
C CYS A 159 0.13 5.43 -15.39
N TYR A 160 0.92 5.53 -16.47
CA TYR A 160 2.38 5.48 -16.38
C TYR A 160 2.96 6.64 -15.58
N PHE A 161 2.40 7.84 -15.75
CA PHE A 161 2.80 9.00 -14.96
C PHE A 161 2.54 8.78 -13.47
N TYR A 162 1.39 8.19 -13.13
CA TYR A 162 1.10 7.87 -11.74
C TYR A 162 2.05 6.79 -11.17
N VAL A 163 2.40 5.76 -11.95
CA VAL A 163 3.39 4.75 -11.53
C VAL A 163 4.74 5.40 -11.22
N LEU A 164 5.20 6.32 -12.07
CA LEU A 164 6.41 7.11 -11.85
C LEU A 164 6.27 7.96 -10.58
N LEU A 165 5.17 8.70 -10.44
CA LEU A 165 4.90 9.53 -9.28
C LEU A 165 4.88 8.72 -7.98
N PHE A 166 4.27 7.54 -8.00
CA PHE A 166 4.25 6.61 -6.88
C PHE A 166 5.68 6.17 -6.52
N GLY A 167 6.48 5.76 -7.48
CA GLY A 167 7.88 5.36 -7.26
C GLY A 167 8.68 6.48 -6.60
N CYS A 168 8.64 7.70 -7.14
CA CYS A 168 9.36 8.86 -6.59
C CYS A 168 8.91 9.30 -5.19
N ASN A 169 7.67 8.98 -4.79
CA ASN A 169 7.08 9.43 -3.54
C ASN A 169 6.69 8.28 -2.59
N SER A 170 7.34 7.15 -2.70
CA SER A 170 7.09 5.99 -1.83
C SER A 170 8.38 5.30 -1.41
N SER A 171 8.35 4.65 -0.26
CA SER A 171 9.50 3.97 0.32
C SER A 171 9.75 2.62 -0.36
N LEU A 172 10.98 2.44 -0.88
CA LEU A 172 11.45 1.15 -1.37
C LEU A 172 11.38 0.07 -0.28
N VAL A 173 11.82 0.41 0.94
CA VAL A 173 11.91 -0.53 2.07
C VAL A 173 10.54 -0.88 2.61
N LEU A 174 9.62 0.10 2.70
CA LEU A 174 8.29 -0.13 3.26
C LEU A 174 7.36 -0.84 2.28
N SER A 175 7.25 -0.35 1.06
CA SER A 175 6.27 -0.83 0.07
C SER A 175 6.91 -1.37 -1.20
N GLY A 176 8.02 -0.79 -1.63
CA GLY A 176 8.60 -1.05 -2.94
C GLY A 176 9.00 -2.51 -3.15
N PHE A 177 9.72 -3.12 -2.21
CA PHE A 177 10.13 -4.53 -2.33
C PHE A 177 8.93 -5.47 -2.41
N ALA A 178 7.92 -5.26 -1.56
CA ALA A 178 6.73 -6.10 -1.56
C ALA A 178 5.91 -5.92 -2.85
N VAL A 179 5.70 -4.68 -3.30
CA VAL A 179 4.95 -4.37 -4.52
C VAL A 179 5.68 -4.94 -5.75
N LEU A 180 6.98 -4.67 -5.89
CA LEU A 180 7.77 -5.19 -7.00
C LEU A 180 7.79 -6.72 -7.01
N GLY A 181 7.97 -7.35 -5.84
CA GLY A 181 8.01 -8.82 -5.73
C GLY A 181 6.68 -9.47 -6.07
N ILE A 182 5.57 -8.99 -5.52
CA ILE A 182 4.23 -9.52 -5.81
C ILE A 182 3.89 -9.32 -7.29
N TRP A 183 4.20 -8.15 -7.83
CA TRP A 183 3.94 -7.87 -9.25
C TRP A 183 4.83 -8.70 -10.17
N ALA A 184 6.13 -8.89 -9.85
CA ALA A 184 7.01 -9.80 -10.61
C ALA A 184 6.47 -11.24 -10.62
N VAL A 185 6.01 -11.75 -9.47
CA VAL A 185 5.38 -13.09 -9.40
C VAL A 185 4.13 -13.13 -10.30
N TRP A 186 3.29 -12.10 -10.26
CA TRP A 186 2.13 -12.00 -11.15
C TRP A 186 2.51 -12.04 -12.63
N GLU A 187 3.52 -11.27 -13.06
CA GLU A 187 4.00 -11.26 -14.45
C GLU A 187 4.57 -12.62 -14.86
N ILE A 188 5.37 -13.27 -14.00
CA ILE A 188 5.90 -14.61 -14.25
C ILE A 188 4.76 -15.64 -14.40
N VAL A 189 3.77 -15.61 -13.49
CA VAL A 189 2.61 -16.51 -13.58
C VAL A 189 1.83 -16.28 -14.87
N THR A 190 1.69 -15.02 -15.33
CA THR A 190 1.01 -14.72 -16.59
C THR A 190 1.81 -15.15 -17.81
N LEU A 191 3.13 -15.12 -17.76
CA LEU A 191 4.00 -15.62 -18.83
C LEU A 191 3.96 -17.16 -18.94
N VAL A 192 3.90 -17.84 -17.80
CA VAL A 192 3.90 -19.33 -17.76
C VAL A 192 2.52 -19.89 -18.08
N ASP A 193 1.45 -19.24 -17.62
CA ASP A 193 0.07 -19.65 -17.91
C ASP A 193 -0.35 -19.23 -19.32
N LYS A 194 -0.24 -20.13 -20.29
CA LYS A 194 -0.63 -19.91 -21.68
C LYS A 194 -2.10 -19.48 -21.88
N ARG A 195 -2.94 -19.58 -20.84
CA ARG A 195 -4.34 -19.12 -20.87
C ARG A 195 -4.48 -17.63 -20.56
N LYS A 196 -3.43 -17.00 -19.99
CA LYS A 196 -3.40 -15.59 -19.67
C LYS A 196 -2.63 -14.84 -20.75
N GLN A 197 -3.10 -13.64 -21.11
CA GLN A 197 -2.38 -12.79 -22.05
C GLN A 197 -1.41 -11.92 -21.28
N PHE A 198 -0.13 -12.03 -21.63
CA PHE A 198 0.91 -11.10 -21.17
C PHE A 198 0.58 -9.67 -21.60
N SER A 199 0.69 -8.74 -20.68
CA SER A 199 0.47 -7.32 -20.95
C SER A 199 1.78 -6.55 -20.97
N ALA A 200 2.25 -6.19 -22.18
CA ALA A 200 3.41 -5.31 -22.33
C ALA A 200 3.24 -3.98 -21.58
N GLY A 201 1.99 -3.50 -21.42
CA GLY A 201 1.70 -2.29 -20.66
C GLY A 201 1.99 -2.42 -19.18
N GLN A 202 1.63 -3.54 -18.57
CA GLN A 202 1.91 -3.83 -17.16
C GLN A 202 3.41 -4.06 -16.95
N ALA A 203 4.06 -4.82 -17.80
CA ALA A 203 5.51 -5.05 -17.72
C ALA A 203 6.32 -3.76 -17.86
N ALA A 204 5.92 -2.85 -18.77
CA ALA A 204 6.54 -1.53 -18.89
C ALA A 204 6.36 -0.69 -17.60
N ALA A 205 5.18 -0.72 -17.00
CA ALA A 205 4.91 -0.02 -15.74
C ALA A 205 5.74 -0.60 -14.59
N TRP A 206 5.90 -1.91 -14.51
CA TRP A 206 6.80 -2.56 -13.54
C TRP A 206 8.25 -2.10 -13.74
N GLY A 207 8.71 -2.06 -15.01
CA GLY A 207 10.05 -1.57 -15.34
C GLY A 207 10.26 -0.10 -14.95
N ILE A 208 9.25 0.78 -15.16
CA ILE A 208 9.27 2.18 -14.70
C ILE A 208 9.41 2.26 -13.18
N LEU A 209 8.60 1.51 -12.45
CA LEU A 209 8.64 1.49 -10.99
C LEU A 209 9.99 0.99 -10.47
N LEU A 210 10.51 -0.10 -11.02
CA LEU A 210 11.82 -0.64 -10.67
C LEU A 210 12.94 0.38 -10.92
N LEU A 211 12.95 0.99 -12.11
CA LEU A 211 13.97 1.99 -12.47
C LEU A 211 13.90 3.21 -11.55
N THR A 212 12.69 3.67 -11.22
CA THR A 212 12.50 4.78 -10.29
C THR A 212 13.11 4.47 -8.93
N TYR A 213 12.82 3.29 -8.37
CA TYR A 213 13.40 2.91 -7.09
C TYR A 213 14.91 2.73 -7.13
N ILE A 214 15.48 2.23 -8.23
CA ILE A 214 16.95 2.13 -8.39
C ILE A 214 17.58 3.53 -8.39
N VAL A 215 17.00 4.48 -9.11
CA VAL A 215 17.51 5.85 -9.19
C VAL A 215 17.39 6.56 -7.84
N GLU A 216 16.22 6.51 -7.21
CA GLU A 216 15.95 7.20 -5.94
C GLU A 216 16.74 6.62 -4.76
N ASN A 217 17.01 5.32 -4.77
CA ASN A 217 17.70 4.62 -3.68
C ASN A 217 19.11 4.16 -4.07
N GLY A 218 19.72 4.75 -5.11
CA GLY A 218 21.03 4.34 -5.61
C GLY A 218 22.13 4.37 -4.55
N SER A 219 22.12 5.36 -3.66
CA SER A 219 23.07 5.47 -2.54
C SER A 219 22.91 4.32 -1.54
N LEU A 220 21.68 3.96 -1.18
CA LEU A 220 21.38 2.84 -0.30
C LEU A 220 21.83 1.51 -0.92
N LEU A 221 21.56 1.32 -2.21
CA LEU A 221 21.95 0.11 -2.93
C LEU A 221 23.48 -0.02 -3.03
N LEU A 222 24.18 1.09 -3.26
CA LEU A 222 25.66 1.11 -3.27
C LEU A 222 26.24 0.81 -1.89
N GLN A 223 25.68 1.34 -0.80
CA GLN A 223 26.10 1.01 0.56
C GLN A 223 25.91 -0.48 0.88
N LEU A 224 24.79 -1.05 0.51
CA LEU A 224 24.52 -2.48 0.69
C LEU A 224 25.47 -3.37 -0.11
N SER A 225 25.91 -2.93 -1.30
CA SER A 225 26.86 -3.68 -2.15
C SER A 225 28.32 -3.49 -1.74
N GLY A 226 28.65 -2.38 -1.13
CA GLY A 226 30.03 -2.02 -0.76
C GLY A 226 30.56 -2.62 0.55
N GLY A 227 29.79 -3.44 1.23
CA GLY A 227 30.21 -4.10 2.48
C GLY A 227 30.39 -3.15 3.68
N GLN A 228 30.07 -1.87 3.56
CA GLN A 228 30.14 -0.88 4.63
C GLN A 228 28.98 -0.98 5.64
N GLY A 229 28.12 -1.98 5.50
CA GLY A 229 26.93 -2.21 6.31
C GLY A 229 27.17 -2.97 7.63
N GLU A 230 28.40 -3.02 8.12
CA GLU A 230 28.68 -3.63 9.44
C GLU A 230 28.33 -2.73 10.62
N GLU A 231 27.91 -1.49 10.39
CA GLU A 231 27.35 -0.68 11.46
C GLU A 231 26.07 -1.33 11.98
N ILE A 232 26.13 -1.82 13.19
CA ILE A 232 25.04 -2.49 13.90
C ILE A 232 23.91 -1.49 14.03
N SER A 233 22.89 -1.61 13.18
CA SER A 233 21.66 -0.84 13.34
C SER A 233 21.07 -1.14 14.72
N HIS A 234 20.78 -0.11 15.53
CA HIS A 234 20.07 -0.26 16.81
C HIS A 234 18.79 -1.12 16.67
N LYS A 235 18.21 -1.15 15.47
CA LYS A 235 17.04 -2.01 15.12
C LYS A 235 17.35 -3.50 15.20
N SER A 236 18.61 -3.92 15.13
CA SER A 236 19.00 -5.31 15.35
C SER A 236 18.90 -5.71 16.82
N GLU A 237 18.99 -4.76 17.76
CA GLU A 237 18.91 -5.00 19.20
C GLU A 237 17.47 -5.22 19.68
N TYR A 238 16.49 -4.54 19.08
CA TYR A 238 15.06 -4.73 19.41
C TYR A 238 14.49 -6.10 19.03
N LEU A 239 15.26 -6.92 18.33
CA LEU A 239 14.80 -8.18 17.75
C LEU A 239 15.30 -9.40 18.53
N LEU A 240 15.82 -9.20 19.75
CA LEU A 240 16.41 -10.28 20.56
C LEU A 240 15.40 -11.16 21.28
N SER A 241 14.14 -10.73 21.40
CA SER A 241 13.08 -11.50 22.05
C SER A 241 12.15 -12.13 21.01
N PRO A 242 12.27 -13.44 20.76
CA PRO A 242 11.40 -14.12 19.81
C PRO A 242 9.96 -14.13 20.31
N VAL A 243 9.03 -13.88 19.39
CA VAL A 243 7.59 -13.97 19.65
C VAL A 243 7.08 -15.33 19.17
N ASP A 244 6.07 -15.88 19.86
CA ASP A 244 5.42 -17.09 19.39
C ASP A 244 4.70 -16.85 18.06
N PHE A 245 5.02 -17.69 17.06
CA PHE A 245 4.52 -17.53 15.68
C PHE A 245 2.99 -17.50 15.61
N PHE A 246 2.31 -18.43 16.27
CA PHE A 246 0.85 -18.52 16.15
C PHE A 246 0.14 -17.40 16.91
N SER A 247 0.66 -16.99 18.05
CA SER A 247 0.16 -15.83 18.79
C SER A 247 0.30 -14.56 17.98
N GLN A 248 1.47 -14.34 17.38
CA GLN A 248 1.73 -13.17 16.54
C GLN A 248 0.90 -13.19 15.25
N LEU A 249 0.76 -14.34 14.60
CA LEU A 249 -0.09 -14.51 13.42
C LEU A 249 -1.54 -14.12 13.73
N LYS A 250 -2.08 -14.60 14.85
CA LYS A 250 -3.42 -14.25 15.32
C LYS A 250 -3.55 -12.74 15.56
N THR A 251 -2.59 -12.14 16.24
CA THR A 251 -2.56 -10.69 16.50
C THR A 251 -2.52 -9.90 15.18
N ASN A 252 -1.64 -10.27 14.27
CA ASN A 252 -1.51 -9.62 12.96
C ASN A 252 -2.80 -9.68 12.14
N LEU A 253 -3.54 -10.78 12.22
CA LEU A 253 -4.81 -10.95 11.49
C LEU A 253 -5.97 -10.19 12.14
N LEU A 254 -6.02 -10.08 13.47
CA LEU A 254 -7.16 -9.50 14.18
C LEU A 254 -6.98 -8.02 14.53
N GLN A 255 -5.74 -7.60 14.80
CA GLN A 255 -5.45 -6.26 15.31
C GLN A 255 -4.51 -5.47 14.40
N GLY A 256 -3.80 -6.16 13.48
CA GLY A 256 -2.70 -5.57 12.73
C GLY A 256 -1.39 -5.54 13.53
N GLY A 257 -0.32 -5.05 12.90
CA GLY A 257 0.99 -4.89 13.52
C GLY A 257 1.23 -3.48 14.05
N GLN A 258 2.37 -3.30 14.69
CA GLN A 258 2.86 -1.99 15.12
C GLN A 258 2.79 -0.98 13.96
N HIS A 259 2.21 0.20 14.19
CA HIS A 259 1.99 1.26 13.19
C HIS A 259 1.07 0.86 12.01
N SER A 260 0.42 -0.28 12.05
CA SER A 260 -0.70 -0.60 11.18
C SER A 260 -2.02 -0.18 11.84
N VAL A 261 -3.05 -0.06 11.00
CA VAL A 261 -4.36 0.39 11.47
C VAL A 261 -5.01 -0.70 12.31
N ASP A 262 -5.28 -0.43 13.58
CA ASP A 262 -5.82 -1.38 14.57
C ASP A 262 -7.34 -1.64 14.41
N TYR A 263 -7.89 -1.45 13.21
CA TYR A 263 -9.33 -1.63 12.95
C TYR A 263 -9.67 -2.96 12.27
N HIS A 264 -8.70 -3.86 12.11
CA HIS A 264 -8.90 -5.13 11.42
C HIS A 264 -9.99 -6.00 12.07
N GLY A 265 -10.05 -6.04 13.40
CA GLY A 265 -11.09 -6.78 14.13
C GLY A 265 -12.49 -6.26 13.84
N LEU A 266 -12.68 -4.93 13.80
CA LEU A 266 -13.98 -4.32 13.45
C LEU A 266 -14.37 -4.63 12.00
N ILE A 267 -13.42 -4.52 11.06
CA ILE A 267 -13.66 -4.85 9.65
C ILE A 267 -14.08 -6.32 9.51
N LEU A 268 -13.40 -7.24 10.20
CA LEU A 268 -13.77 -8.66 10.21
C LEU A 268 -15.18 -8.91 10.75
N VAL A 269 -15.57 -8.24 11.84
CA VAL A 269 -16.93 -8.33 12.39
C VAL A 269 -17.95 -7.81 11.39
N VAL A 270 -17.70 -6.64 10.79
CA VAL A 270 -18.59 -6.08 9.76
C VAL A 270 -18.72 -7.02 8.56
N LEU A 271 -17.59 -7.59 8.09
CA LEU A 271 -17.58 -8.54 6.98
C LEU A 271 -18.38 -9.82 7.33
N LEU A 272 -18.16 -10.37 8.52
CA LEU A 272 -18.87 -11.55 9.00
C LEU A 272 -20.38 -11.28 9.06
N MET A 273 -20.80 -10.20 9.70
CA MET A 273 -22.21 -9.79 9.79
C MET A 273 -22.82 -9.59 8.41
N THR A 274 -22.13 -8.88 7.53
CA THR A 274 -22.57 -8.66 6.15
C THR A 274 -22.71 -9.99 5.42
N THR A 275 -21.74 -10.88 5.51
CA THR A 275 -21.75 -12.20 4.87
C THR A 275 -22.92 -13.05 5.38
N VAL A 276 -23.17 -13.04 6.69
CA VAL A 276 -24.30 -13.77 7.30
C VAL A 276 -25.65 -13.22 6.84
N VAL A 277 -25.83 -11.89 6.91
CA VAL A 277 -27.07 -11.25 6.44
C VAL A 277 -27.34 -11.60 4.97
N LEU A 278 -26.34 -11.50 4.15
CA LEU A 278 -26.43 -11.74 2.72
C LEU A 278 -26.63 -13.23 2.39
N PHE A 279 -26.05 -14.14 3.18
CA PHE A 279 -26.33 -15.58 3.07
C PHE A 279 -27.83 -15.88 3.32
N PHE A 280 -28.42 -15.28 4.36
CA PHE A 280 -29.84 -15.44 4.65
C PHE A 280 -30.74 -14.80 3.60
N LEU A 281 -30.41 -13.60 3.12
CA LEU A 281 -31.13 -12.93 2.03
C LEU A 281 -31.11 -13.76 0.75
N ASN A 282 -29.96 -14.29 0.35
CA ASN A 282 -29.79 -15.16 -0.80
C ASN A 282 -30.61 -16.48 -0.66
N ARG A 283 -30.66 -17.02 0.56
CA ARG A 283 -31.42 -18.23 0.81
C ARG A 283 -32.93 -18.00 0.74
N ALA A 284 -33.43 -16.85 1.19
CA ALA A 284 -34.79 -16.41 1.06
C ALA A 284 -35.20 -16.22 -0.43
N THR A 285 -34.32 -15.54 -1.19
CA THR A 285 -34.56 -15.23 -2.60
C THR A 285 -34.45 -16.45 -3.53
N LYS A 286 -33.58 -17.43 -3.22
CA LYS A 286 -33.48 -18.69 -3.98
C LYS A 286 -34.80 -19.50 -3.97
N LYS A 287 -35.61 -19.34 -2.94
CA LYS A 287 -36.96 -19.96 -2.90
C LYS A 287 -37.88 -19.40 -3.96
N ASP A 288 -37.69 -18.12 -4.34
CA ASP A 288 -38.52 -17.44 -5.33
C ASP A 288 -37.96 -17.54 -6.78
N ILE A 289 -36.68 -17.95 -6.93
CA ILE A 289 -35.95 -17.95 -8.23
C ILE A 289 -35.90 -19.33 -8.90
N ALA A 290 -36.43 -20.38 -8.28
CA ALA A 290 -36.47 -21.73 -8.92
C ALA A 290 -37.09 -21.72 -10.32
N ASP A 291 -37.77 -20.62 -10.69
CA ASP A 291 -38.49 -20.46 -11.96
C ASP A 291 -37.77 -19.58 -13.03
N LYS A 292 -36.58 -18.98 -12.78
CA LYS A 292 -35.92 -18.11 -13.78
C LYS A 292 -34.51 -18.56 -14.16
N LYS A 293 -34.45 -19.19 -15.31
CA LYS A 293 -33.30 -19.86 -15.95
C LYS A 293 -32.32 -18.93 -16.69
N ASN A 294 -32.00 -17.73 -16.37
CA ASN A 294 -31.01 -16.96 -17.15
C ASN A 294 -30.31 -15.84 -16.34
N VAL A 295 -29.32 -16.18 -15.53
CA VAL A 295 -28.37 -15.17 -14.99
C VAL A 295 -26.99 -15.47 -15.54
N PRO A 296 -26.28 -14.51 -16.16
CA PRO A 296 -24.92 -14.71 -16.64
C PRO A 296 -23.94 -14.89 -15.46
N GLU A 297 -23.35 -16.08 -15.34
CA GLU A 297 -22.50 -16.49 -14.20
C GLU A 297 -21.09 -15.89 -14.16
N GLY A 298 -20.67 -15.07 -15.11
CA GLY A 298 -19.25 -14.76 -15.31
C GLY A 298 -18.64 -13.73 -14.38
N GLY A 299 -19.30 -12.61 -14.13
CA GLY A 299 -18.72 -11.45 -13.41
C GLY A 299 -18.59 -11.65 -11.89
N GLU A 300 -19.49 -12.38 -11.30
CA GLU A 300 -19.52 -12.67 -9.86
C GLU A 300 -18.36 -13.60 -9.45
N LYS A 301 -18.04 -14.61 -10.26
CA LYS A 301 -16.92 -15.54 -10.01
C LYS A 301 -15.57 -14.83 -9.93
N TRP A 302 -15.36 -13.79 -10.74
CA TRP A 302 -14.14 -13.00 -10.70
C TRP A 302 -14.02 -12.22 -9.39
N LEU A 303 -15.09 -11.59 -8.94
CA LEU A 303 -15.08 -10.76 -7.72
C LEU A 303 -14.80 -11.61 -6.47
N TRP A 304 -15.42 -12.79 -6.37
CA TRP A 304 -15.12 -13.76 -5.30
C TRP A 304 -13.68 -14.26 -5.35
N LYS A 305 -13.10 -14.44 -6.55
CA LYS A 305 -11.67 -14.76 -6.70
C LYS A 305 -10.79 -13.60 -6.22
N ALA A 306 -11.14 -12.35 -6.53
CA ALA A 306 -10.40 -11.19 -6.08
C ALA A 306 -10.45 -11.03 -4.55
N VAL A 307 -11.61 -11.26 -3.93
CA VAL A 307 -11.75 -11.28 -2.46
C VAL A 307 -10.93 -12.42 -1.86
N GLY A 308 -11.01 -13.63 -2.39
CA GLY A 308 -10.23 -14.78 -1.92
C GLY A 308 -8.71 -14.55 -2.05
N LEU A 309 -8.27 -13.97 -3.15
CA LEU A 309 -6.86 -13.59 -3.35
C LEU A 309 -6.42 -12.51 -2.36
N SER A 310 -7.25 -11.49 -2.12
CA SER A 310 -6.95 -10.45 -1.14
C SER A 310 -6.78 -11.03 0.26
N LEU A 311 -7.67 -11.93 0.69
CA LEU A 311 -7.56 -12.63 1.97
C LEU A 311 -6.29 -13.50 2.05
N ALA A 312 -5.94 -14.19 0.96
CA ALA A 312 -4.72 -15.01 0.89
C ALA A 312 -3.46 -14.14 1.01
N VAL A 313 -3.43 -12.97 0.35
CA VAL A 313 -2.30 -12.02 0.45
C VAL A 313 -2.21 -11.43 1.85
N ILE A 314 -3.33 -11.04 2.47
CA ILE A 314 -3.36 -10.57 3.87
C ILE A 314 -2.82 -11.64 4.82
N ALA A 315 -3.27 -12.89 4.67
CA ALA A 315 -2.78 -14.00 5.47
C ALA A 315 -1.27 -14.25 5.24
N GLY A 316 -0.81 -14.12 3.99
CA GLY A 316 0.61 -14.18 3.64
C GLY A 316 1.42 -13.08 4.31
N PHE A 317 0.97 -11.82 4.29
CA PHE A 317 1.63 -10.71 4.98
C PHE A 317 1.67 -10.94 6.49
N ALA A 318 0.57 -11.39 7.09
CA ALA A 318 0.50 -11.70 8.51
C ALA A 318 1.45 -12.83 8.90
N ALA A 319 1.56 -13.86 8.06
CA ALA A 319 2.47 -14.99 8.26
C ALA A 319 3.94 -14.59 8.09
N VAL A 320 4.28 -13.80 7.07
CA VAL A 320 5.64 -13.26 6.88
C VAL A 320 6.04 -12.40 8.07
N ALA A 321 5.18 -11.52 8.54
CA ALA A 321 5.45 -10.69 9.71
C ALA A 321 5.64 -11.53 10.98
N ALA A 322 4.77 -12.51 11.23
CA ALA A 322 4.88 -13.40 12.38
C ALA A 322 6.15 -14.29 12.32
N LEU A 323 6.49 -14.80 11.12
CA LEU A 323 7.70 -15.58 10.92
C LEU A 323 8.95 -14.73 11.16
N TRP A 324 8.95 -13.50 10.69
CA TRP A 324 10.10 -12.59 10.81
C TRP A 324 10.44 -12.26 12.26
N ASP A 325 9.44 -12.17 13.13
CA ASP A 325 9.61 -11.88 14.57
C ASP A 325 9.73 -13.15 15.43
N SER A 326 9.64 -14.34 14.83
CA SER A 326 9.82 -15.63 15.51
C SER A 326 11.30 -16.00 15.70
N SER A 327 11.57 -17.02 16.48
CA SER A 327 12.93 -17.59 16.65
C SER A 327 13.57 -18.00 15.32
N ILE A 328 12.79 -18.52 14.37
CA ILE A 328 13.25 -18.89 13.02
C ILE A 328 13.66 -17.62 12.24
N GLY A 329 12.83 -16.59 12.26
CA GLY A 329 13.12 -15.33 11.60
C GLY A 329 14.36 -14.63 12.17
N ILE A 330 14.55 -14.68 13.50
CA ILE A 330 15.77 -14.18 14.16
C ILE A 330 17.01 -14.94 13.70
N ALA A 331 16.94 -16.29 13.62
CA ALA A 331 18.05 -17.11 13.12
C ALA A 331 18.39 -16.77 11.66
N ILE A 332 17.39 -16.59 10.78
CA ILE A 332 17.60 -16.18 9.40
C ILE A 332 18.27 -14.79 9.35
N ARG A 333 17.74 -13.80 10.08
CA ARG A 333 18.28 -12.43 10.09
C ARG A 333 19.73 -12.38 10.56
N SER A 334 20.08 -13.16 11.57
CA SER A 334 21.45 -13.19 12.10
C SER A 334 22.49 -13.60 11.05
N SER A 335 22.08 -14.30 9.97
CA SER A 335 22.92 -14.71 8.85
C SER A 335 22.94 -13.74 7.67
N LEU A 336 22.12 -12.69 7.66
CA LEU A 336 21.94 -11.79 6.51
C LEU A 336 22.91 -10.61 6.43
N GLY A 337 23.94 -10.53 7.29
CA GLY A 337 24.93 -9.44 7.26
C GLY A 337 24.27 -8.06 7.32
N ALA A 338 24.50 -7.20 6.32
CA ALA A 338 23.93 -5.85 6.23
C ALA A 338 22.39 -5.78 6.29
N LEU A 339 21.70 -6.86 5.91
CA LEU A 339 20.23 -6.94 5.98
C LEU A 339 19.70 -7.37 7.35
N LYS A 340 20.56 -7.56 8.34
CA LYS A 340 20.18 -7.98 9.69
C LYS A 340 19.16 -7.03 10.35
N GLY A 341 19.24 -5.74 10.06
CA GLY A 341 18.29 -4.71 10.51
C GLY A 341 17.04 -4.54 9.63
N PHE A 342 16.88 -5.32 8.55
CA PHE A 342 15.71 -5.24 7.68
C PHE A 342 14.44 -5.66 8.42
N GLN A 343 13.35 -4.94 8.22
CA GLN A 343 12.07 -5.15 8.91
C GLN A 343 11.01 -5.68 7.94
N ALA A 344 11.09 -6.97 7.57
CA ALA A 344 10.11 -7.58 6.67
C ALA A 344 8.69 -7.65 7.28
N ASN A 345 8.54 -7.54 8.60
CA ASN A 345 7.25 -7.42 9.27
C ASN A 345 6.44 -6.18 8.83
N ARG A 346 7.10 -5.16 8.27
CA ARG A 346 6.43 -3.97 7.72
C ARG A 346 5.56 -4.25 6.49
N VAL A 347 5.67 -5.41 5.85
CA VAL A 347 4.74 -5.79 4.76
C VAL A 347 3.28 -5.78 5.24
N LEU A 348 3.05 -5.98 6.53
CA LEU A 348 1.72 -5.89 7.14
C LEU A 348 1.07 -4.51 6.97
N TRP A 349 1.87 -3.43 6.87
CA TRP A 349 1.39 -2.07 6.67
C TRP A 349 0.72 -1.85 5.31
N LEU A 350 0.87 -2.79 4.37
CA LEU A 350 0.22 -2.76 3.06
C LEU A 350 -1.17 -3.40 3.10
N SER A 351 -1.46 -4.19 4.13
CA SER A 351 -2.72 -4.92 4.26
C SER A 351 -3.99 -4.04 4.30
N PRO A 352 -3.98 -2.79 4.83
CA PRO A 352 -5.18 -1.95 4.85
C PRO A 352 -5.78 -1.71 3.47
N CYS A 353 -4.97 -1.62 2.41
CA CYS A 353 -5.47 -1.49 1.03
C CYS A 353 -6.39 -2.66 0.67
N LEU A 354 -6.01 -3.88 1.02
CA LEU A 354 -6.77 -5.09 0.74
C LEU A 354 -7.96 -5.24 1.71
N TRP A 355 -7.76 -4.93 2.99
CA TRP A 355 -8.83 -4.96 3.98
C TRP A 355 -10.00 -4.04 3.60
N TYR A 356 -9.74 -2.85 3.09
CA TYR A 356 -10.78 -1.90 2.67
C TYR A 356 -11.36 -2.23 1.29
N PHE A 357 -10.60 -2.90 0.41
CA PHE A 357 -11.14 -3.41 -0.85
C PHE A 357 -12.22 -4.48 -0.64
N ILE A 358 -12.03 -5.40 0.30
CA ILE A 358 -12.95 -6.53 0.53
C ILE A 358 -14.38 -6.07 0.87
N PRO A 359 -14.66 -5.23 1.90
CA PRO A 359 -16.01 -4.79 2.22
C PRO A 359 -16.65 -3.93 1.13
N GLY A 360 -15.84 -3.23 0.32
CA GLY A 360 -16.34 -2.52 -0.84
C GLY A 360 -16.75 -3.45 -1.98
N ALA A 361 -16.06 -4.59 -2.12
CA ALA A 361 -16.30 -5.57 -3.19
C ALA A 361 -17.42 -6.57 -2.84
N VAL A 362 -17.53 -7.02 -1.59
CA VAL A 362 -18.49 -8.05 -1.15
C VAL A 362 -19.94 -7.62 -1.33
N PRO A 363 -20.42 -6.44 -0.88
CA PRO A 363 -21.79 -6.00 -1.13
C PRO A 363 -22.12 -5.96 -2.62
N SER A 364 -21.11 -5.57 -3.41
CA SER A 364 -21.20 -5.56 -4.85
C SER A 364 -21.40 -6.96 -5.45
N ALA A 365 -20.67 -7.96 -4.95
CA ALA A 365 -20.81 -9.36 -5.41
C ALA A 365 -22.18 -9.97 -5.10
N ILE A 366 -22.79 -9.56 -3.99
CA ILE A 366 -24.00 -10.19 -3.46
C ILE A 366 -25.26 -9.54 -3.99
N THR A 367 -25.28 -8.21 -4.14
CA THR A 367 -26.40 -7.52 -4.78
C THR A 367 -26.54 -7.89 -6.25
N GLY A 368 -25.51 -8.47 -6.86
CA GLY A 368 -25.58 -9.11 -8.16
C GLY A 368 -26.42 -10.38 -8.23
N CYS A 369 -26.62 -11.05 -7.10
CA CYS A 369 -27.40 -12.29 -7.01
C CYS A 369 -28.91 -12.10 -6.73
N THR A 370 -29.37 -10.86 -6.48
CA THR A 370 -30.81 -10.60 -6.29
C THR A 370 -31.43 -10.20 -7.61
N PRO A 371 -32.46 -10.95 -8.13
CA PRO A 371 -33.28 -10.47 -9.24
C PRO A 371 -34.05 -9.22 -8.80
N GLU A 372 -34.23 -8.29 -9.73
CA GLU A 372 -35.14 -7.15 -9.59
C GLU A 372 -36.57 -7.61 -9.51
#